data_6897355fe4be63f7e93a9ae4f4277b26
#
_entry.id   6897355fe4be63f7e93a9ae4f4277b26
#
_cell.length_a   1.000
_cell.length_b   1.000
_cell.length_c   1.000
_cell.angle_alpha   90.00
_cell.angle_beta   90.00
_cell.angle_gamma   90.00
#
_symmetry.space_group_name_H-M   'P 1'
#
loop_
_entity.id
_entity.type
_entity.pdbx_description
1 polymer ?
#
loop_
_entity_poly.entity_id
_entity_poly.type
_entity_poly.pdbx_seq_one_letter_code
_entity_poly.pdbx_strand_id
1 'polypeptide(L)'
;MPHNYAPEMTNSGLSPTQKVLVKDEYKNNRELSIAEERPLTIYIDSYEIITLMTLGTQPELLTLGYIKNQDLISDLHEIKSIQVDWSVNAAAVTSQNERDDWTEKLDRKSVV
;
A
#
# COMPACT_ATOMS: atom_id res chain seq x y z
N MET A 1 -16.59 -26.93 0.90
CA MET A 1 -16.77 -25.60 0.31
C MET A 1 -15.48 -24.84 0.28
N PRO A 2 -15.08 -24.43 -0.87
CA PRO A 2 -13.92 -23.56 -0.93
C PRO A 2 -14.27 -22.24 -0.25
N HIS A 3 -13.45 -21.85 0.67
CA HIS A 3 -13.59 -20.55 1.30
C HIS A 3 -12.51 -19.64 0.76
N ASN A 4 -12.92 -18.71 -0.06
CA ASN A 4 -12.02 -17.69 -0.53
C ASN A 4 -11.95 -16.61 0.54
N TYR A 5 -11.09 -16.86 1.52
CA TYR A 5 -10.88 -15.85 2.56
C TYR A 5 -10.18 -14.64 1.96
N ALA A 6 -10.67 -13.49 2.28
CA ALA A 6 -9.99 -12.23 1.99
C ALA A 6 -10.15 -11.31 3.19
N PRO A 7 -9.11 -10.60 3.58
CA PRO A 7 -9.24 -9.61 4.64
C PRO A 7 -10.17 -8.48 4.22
N GLU A 8 -10.76 -7.80 5.17
CA GLU A 8 -11.52 -6.60 4.87
C GLU A 8 -10.54 -5.53 4.38
N MET A 9 -10.89 -4.87 3.29
CA MET A 9 -10.02 -3.87 2.70
C MET A 9 -10.82 -2.66 2.26
N THR A 10 -10.24 -1.48 2.45
CA THR A 10 -10.78 -0.27 1.84
C THR A 10 -10.66 -0.39 0.32
N ASN A 11 -11.36 0.47 -0.37
CA ASN A 11 -11.25 0.58 -1.83
C ASN A 11 -10.86 2.01 -2.15
N SER A 12 -9.60 2.35 -1.89
CA SER A 12 -9.13 3.72 -1.92
C SER A 12 -8.24 4.05 -3.11
N GLY A 13 -8.31 3.22 -4.16
CA GLY A 13 -7.49 3.44 -5.35
C GLY A 13 -7.67 4.83 -5.95
N LEU A 14 -6.57 5.43 -6.33
CA LEU A 14 -6.53 6.75 -6.95
C LEU A 14 -6.17 6.64 -8.42
N SER A 15 -6.49 7.68 -9.19
CA SER A 15 -5.98 7.78 -10.54
C SER A 15 -4.45 7.93 -10.50
N PRO A 16 -3.71 7.14 -11.29
CA PRO A 16 -2.25 7.21 -11.25
C PRO A 16 -1.69 8.42 -11.98
N THR A 17 -2.53 9.18 -12.69
CA THR A 17 -2.07 10.29 -13.50
C THR A 17 -2.77 11.56 -13.13
N GLN A 18 -2.06 12.66 -13.32
CA GLN A 18 -2.59 14.01 -13.19
C GLN A 18 -2.58 14.64 -14.58
N LYS A 19 -3.68 15.29 -14.95
CA LYS A 19 -3.77 15.99 -16.23
C LYS A 19 -3.24 17.40 -16.06
N VAL A 20 -2.35 17.78 -16.97
CA VAL A 20 -1.70 19.09 -16.93
C VAL A 20 -1.82 19.73 -18.31
N LEU A 21 -2.14 21.03 -18.33
CA LEU A 21 -2.14 21.81 -19.55
C LEU A 21 -0.74 22.35 -19.81
N VAL A 22 -0.19 22.03 -20.96
CA VAL A 22 1.09 22.57 -21.38
C VAL A 22 0.93 23.21 -22.74
N LYS A 23 1.81 24.19 -23.05
CA LYS A 23 1.82 24.80 -24.37
C LYS A 23 2.86 24.08 -25.21
N ASP A 24 2.47 23.71 -26.43
CA ASP A 24 3.41 23.12 -27.37
C ASP A 24 4.23 24.20 -28.05
N GLU A 25 5.12 23.80 -28.98
CA GLU A 25 5.99 24.70 -29.70
C GLU A 25 5.24 25.69 -30.58
N TYR A 26 3.98 25.41 -30.91
CA TYR A 26 3.12 26.30 -31.70
C TYR A 26 2.20 27.15 -30.82
N LYS A 27 2.44 27.14 -29.49
CA LYS A 27 1.65 27.87 -28.49
C LYS A 27 0.21 27.37 -28.35
N ASN A 28 -0.07 26.15 -28.82
CA ASN A 28 -1.34 25.50 -28.59
C ASN A 28 -1.35 24.82 -27.24
N ASN A 29 -2.47 24.89 -26.54
CA ASN A 29 -2.64 24.19 -25.27
C ASN A 29 -2.82 22.69 -25.53
N ARG A 30 -2.06 21.87 -24.84
CA ARG A 30 -2.18 20.43 -24.91
C ARG A 30 -2.37 19.87 -23.49
N GLU A 31 -3.24 18.88 -23.38
CA GLU A 31 -3.48 18.21 -22.14
C GLU A 31 -2.57 16.97 -22.08
N LEU A 32 -1.75 16.88 -21.04
CA LEU A 32 -0.87 15.75 -20.82
C LEU A 32 -1.25 15.06 -19.53
N SER A 33 -1.14 13.73 -19.53
CA SER A 33 -1.32 12.93 -18.33
C SER A 33 0.07 12.60 -17.77
N ILE A 34 0.31 13.01 -16.52
CA ILE A 34 1.59 12.80 -15.85
C ILE A 34 1.37 11.85 -14.70
N ALA A 35 2.18 10.78 -14.65
CA ALA A 35 2.15 9.83 -13.54
C ALA A 35 2.63 10.54 -12.26
N GLU A 36 1.91 10.34 -11.17
CA GLU A 36 2.21 10.98 -9.89
C GLU A 36 2.46 9.91 -8.84
N GLU A 37 3.68 9.88 -8.31
CA GLU A 37 4.04 8.98 -7.22
C GLU A 37 3.64 9.58 -5.88
N ARG A 38 3.19 8.74 -4.97
CA ARG A 38 2.77 9.11 -3.63
C ARG A 38 3.40 8.17 -2.62
N PRO A 39 3.80 8.68 -1.45
CA PRO A 39 4.28 7.79 -0.39
C PRO A 39 3.10 7.08 0.26
N LEU A 40 3.32 5.83 0.63
CA LEU A 40 2.36 5.05 1.41
C LEU A 40 3.13 4.33 2.50
N THR A 41 2.87 4.68 3.75
CA THR A 41 3.53 4.06 4.89
C THR A 41 2.66 2.92 5.40
N ILE A 42 3.24 1.74 5.48
CA ILE A 42 2.56 0.53 5.94
C ILE A 42 2.80 0.35 7.43
N TYR A 43 1.70 0.19 8.17
CA TYR A 43 1.71 -0.14 9.60
C TYR A 43 1.03 -1.49 9.80
N ILE A 44 1.61 -2.34 10.63
CA ILE A 44 0.97 -3.60 11.05
C ILE A 44 0.81 -3.53 12.56
N ASP A 45 -0.43 -3.64 13.03
CA ASP A 45 -0.75 -3.58 14.46
C ASP A 45 -0.08 -2.38 15.13
N SER A 46 -0.11 -1.23 14.46
CA SER A 46 0.46 0.05 14.89
C SER A 46 1.98 0.15 14.80
N TYR A 47 2.67 -0.88 14.33
CA TYR A 47 4.11 -0.81 14.08
C TYR A 47 4.38 -0.33 12.66
N GLU A 48 5.22 0.68 12.53
CA GLU A 48 5.62 1.17 11.21
C GLU A 48 6.57 0.17 10.55
N ILE A 49 6.23 -0.27 9.34
CA ILE A 49 6.99 -1.28 8.62
C ILE A 49 7.89 -0.63 7.57
N ILE A 50 7.29 0.12 6.65
CA ILE A 50 8.02 0.72 5.53
C ILE A 50 7.17 1.79 4.88
N THR A 51 7.84 2.70 4.17
CA THR A 51 7.16 3.64 3.27
C THR A 51 7.52 3.26 1.83
N LEU A 52 6.50 3.01 1.02
CA LEU A 52 6.65 2.68 -0.38
C LEU A 52 6.18 3.85 -1.23
N MET A 53 6.84 4.07 -2.36
CA MET A 53 6.33 5.01 -3.36
C MET A 53 5.42 4.26 -4.31
N THR A 54 4.23 4.81 -4.56
CA THR A 54 3.22 4.13 -5.37
C THR A 54 2.47 5.14 -6.23
N LEU A 55 1.89 4.66 -7.32
CA LEU A 55 0.99 5.47 -8.13
C LEU A 55 -0.43 5.55 -7.56
N GLY A 56 -0.70 4.78 -6.51
CA GLY A 56 -1.95 4.88 -5.76
C GLY A 56 -3.14 4.13 -6.33
N THR A 57 -2.94 3.33 -7.39
CA THR A 57 -4.07 2.68 -8.07
C THR A 57 -4.70 1.55 -7.27
N GLN A 58 -3.89 0.73 -6.61
CA GLN A 58 -4.36 -0.41 -5.82
C GLN A 58 -3.53 -0.51 -4.54
N PRO A 59 -3.68 0.45 -3.63
CA PRO A 59 -2.83 0.50 -2.45
C PRO A 59 -3.05 -0.67 -1.50
N GLU A 60 -4.27 -1.19 -1.42
CA GLU A 60 -4.56 -2.33 -0.55
C GLU A 60 -3.85 -3.59 -1.03
N LEU A 61 -3.87 -3.83 -2.34
CA LEU A 61 -3.19 -4.99 -2.90
C LEU A 61 -1.68 -4.84 -2.86
N LEU A 62 -1.17 -3.63 -3.04
CA LEU A 62 0.25 -3.35 -2.90
C LEU A 62 0.72 -3.67 -1.47
N THR A 63 -0.05 -3.24 -0.48
CA THR A 63 0.25 -3.49 0.94
C THR A 63 0.26 -4.99 1.22
N LEU A 64 -0.78 -5.69 0.77
CA LEU A 64 -0.89 -7.13 0.98
C LEU A 64 0.27 -7.87 0.31
N GLY A 65 0.59 -7.49 -0.93
CA GLY A 65 1.68 -8.11 -1.68
C GLY A 65 3.02 -7.90 -1.01
N TYR A 66 3.27 -6.70 -0.48
CA TYR A 66 4.51 -6.42 0.23
C TYR A 66 4.65 -7.31 1.47
N ILE A 67 3.59 -7.37 2.29
CA ILE A 67 3.62 -8.16 3.51
C ILE A 67 3.87 -9.64 3.21
N LYS A 68 3.23 -10.16 2.17
CA LYS A 68 3.38 -11.53 1.75
C LYS A 68 4.78 -11.81 1.22
N ASN A 69 5.29 -10.92 0.37
CA ASN A 69 6.62 -11.10 -0.24
C ASN A 69 7.75 -11.00 0.77
N GLN A 70 7.56 -10.26 1.85
CA GLN A 70 8.55 -10.14 2.91
C GLN A 70 8.43 -11.25 3.96
N ASP A 71 7.53 -12.23 3.73
CA ASP A 71 7.30 -13.34 4.66
C ASP A 71 6.93 -12.88 6.06
N LEU A 72 6.25 -11.73 6.14
CA LEU A 72 5.76 -11.24 7.44
C LEU A 72 4.54 -12.03 7.90
N ILE A 73 3.85 -12.67 6.96
CA ILE A 73 2.76 -13.57 7.23
C ILE A 73 2.96 -14.84 6.41
N SER A 74 2.43 -15.96 6.90
CA SER A 74 2.46 -17.24 6.19
C SER A 74 1.20 -17.47 5.38
N ASP A 75 0.08 -16.89 5.81
CA ASP A 75 -1.24 -17.15 5.24
C ASP A 75 -2.07 -15.88 5.31
N LEU A 76 -2.93 -15.67 4.31
CA LEU A 76 -3.82 -14.51 4.28
C LEU A 76 -4.76 -14.47 5.48
N HIS A 77 -5.06 -15.63 6.08
CA HIS A 77 -5.91 -15.68 7.26
C HIS A 77 -5.31 -14.95 8.47
N GLU A 78 -4.02 -14.66 8.44
CA GLU A 78 -3.39 -13.90 9.51
C GLU A 78 -3.74 -12.42 9.47
N ILE A 79 -4.32 -11.93 8.36
CA ILE A 79 -4.69 -10.53 8.21
C ILE A 79 -6.19 -10.38 8.37
N LYS A 80 -6.60 -9.52 9.29
CA LYS A 80 -8.00 -9.21 9.51
C LYS A 80 -8.48 -8.12 8.57
N SER A 81 -7.71 -7.03 8.46
CA SER A 81 -8.13 -5.89 7.64
C SER A 81 -6.93 -5.07 7.15
N ILE A 82 -7.14 -4.40 6.03
CA ILE A 82 -6.21 -3.42 5.49
C ILE A 82 -7.02 -2.16 5.20
N GLN A 83 -6.65 -1.05 5.84
CA GLN A 83 -7.32 0.22 5.67
C GLN A 83 -6.32 1.26 5.19
N VAL A 84 -6.62 1.89 4.07
CA VAL A 84 -5.77 2.92 3.50
C VAL A 84 -6.44 4.28 3.67
N ASP A 85 -5.68 5.24 4.17
CA ASP A 85 -6.14 6.61 4.35
C ASP A 85 -5.10 7.54 3.73
N TRP A 86 -5.45 8.14 2.60
CA TRP A 86 -4.55 9.02 1.88
C TRP A 86 -4.38 10.38 2.57
N SER A 87 -5.25 10.73 3.49
CA SER A 87 -5.08 11.99 4.23
C SER A 87 -3.82 11.98 5.09
N VAL A 88 -3.36 10.79 5.48
CA VAL A 88 -2.13 10.60 6.25
C VAL A 88 -1.15 9.69 5.52
N ASN A 89 -1.44 9.31 4.28
CA ASN A 89 -0.59 8.45 3.46
C ASN A 89 -0.22 7.15 4.17
N ALA A 90 -1.20 6.50 4.76
CA ALA A 90 -0.98 5.32 5.58
C ALA A 90 -1.85 4.15 5.17
N ALA A 91 -1.28 2.96 5.26
CA ALA A 91 -2.00 1.71 5.15
C ALA A 91 -1.91 1.01 6.50
N ALA A 92 -3.03 0.89 7.18
CA ALA A 92 -3.10 0.26 8.50
C ALA A 92 -3.56 -1.18 8.35
N VAL A 93 -2.70 -2.11 8.70
CA VAL A 93 -2.98 -3.54 8.64
C VAL A 93 -3.23 -4.05 10.05
N THR A 94 -4.33 -4.77 10.22
CA THR A 94 -4.67 -5.40 11.50
C THR A 94 -4.55 -6.90 11.35
N SER A 95 -3.79 -7.55 12.22
CA SER A 95 -3.66 -9.00 12.22
C SER A 95 -4.80 -9.62 13.00
N GLN A 96 -5.11 -10.91 12.71
CA GLN A 96 -6.18 -11.64 13.40
C GLN A 96 -5.89 -11.80 14.88
N ASN A 97 -4.64 -12.09 15.20
CA ASN A 97 -4.18 -12.19 16.58
C ASN A 97 -3.13 -11.12 16.75
N GLU A 98 -3.44 -10.08 17.53
CA GLU A 98 -2.48 -9.01 17.73
C GLU A 98 -1.13 -9.59 18.15
N ARG A 99 -0.11 -9.19 17.43
CA ARG A 99 1.26 -9.63 17.65
C ARG A 99 2.11 -8.42 17.95
N ASP A 100 3.13 -8.61 18.74
CA ASP A 100 4.07 -7.55 19.07
C ASP A 100 5.51 -7.91 18.65
N ASP A 101 5.65 -8.96 17.85
CA ASP A 101 6.96 -9.41 17.40
C ASP A 101 7.36 -8.90 16.01
N TRP A 102 6.65 -7.90 15.49
CA TRP A 102 6.94 -7.35 14.17
C TRP A 102 8.33 -6.75 14.07
N THR A 103 8.75 -6.05 15.13
CA THR A 103 10.10 -5.47 15.16
C THR A 103 11.16 -6.56 15.04
N GLU A 104 10.98 -7.66 15.74
CA GLU A 104 11.92 -8.78 15.68
C GLU A 104 11.96 -9.41 14.29
N LYS A 105 10.79 -9.59 13.67
CA LYS A 105 10.72 -10.12 12.30
C LYS A 105 11.42 -9.21 11.31
N LEU A 106 11.22 -7.90 11.44
CA LEU A 106 11.87 -6.94 10.56
C LEU A 106 13.38 -6.94 10.74
N ASP A 107 13.87 -7.03 11.96
CA ASP A 107 15.30 -7.07 12.23
C ASP A 107 15.93 -8.27 11.55
N ARG A 108 15.28 -9.43 11.57
CA ARG A 108 15.77 -10.60 10.88
C ARG A 108 15.81 -10.40 9.36
N LYS A 109 14.83 -9.67 8.81
CA LYS A 109 14.75 -9.43 7.36
C LYS A 109 15.75 -8.38 6.91
N SER A 110 16.13 -7.47 7.77
CA SER A 110 17.04 -6.39 7.42
C SER A 110 18.52 -6.77 7.59
N VAL A 111 18.81 -7.97 8.05
CA VAL A 111 20.20 -8.44 8.14
C VAL A 111 20.71 -8.71 6.73
N VAL A 112 21.77 -8.04 6.39
CA VAL A 112 22.42 -8.15 5.10
C VAL A 112 23.66 -8.99 5.21
#